data_632a7884bb6651e05baefec2ebf0655c
#
_entry.id   632a7884bb6651e05baefec2ebf0655c
#
_cell.length_a   1.000
_cell.length_b   1.000
_cell.length_c   1.000
_cell.angle_alpha   90.00
_cell.angle_beta   90.00
_cell.angle_gamma   90.00
#
_symmetry.space_group_name_H-M   'P 1'
#
loop_
_entity.id
_entity.type
_entity.pdbx_description
1 polymer ?
#
loop_
_entity_poly.entity_id
_entity_poly.type
_entity_poly.pdbx_seq_one_letter_code
_entity_poly.pdbx_strand_id
1 'polypeptide(L)'
;LYPVCYISDYGYCDRLSQAISHGISKADAQVQLIDLRSSDPQELTSLISESKAVVIPTWPVDSDNELKESLGTLFAALKPKQFTAVYDAFGGNDEPIDSLANKLRELGQKEAFSPLRVKNIPDPIVYQQFEEAGTDLGQLINKKKNIASMKSLDSNLDKALGRLSGGLYVVTASQGEGSTFRQSAMVASWVSQASFSPPGITVAVAKDRAIESYMQVGKGFVVNILREDNYQKMFRHFLKRFAPGADRFADVDVISNIAEGGPVFRS
;
A
#
# COMPACT_ATOMS: atom_id res chain seq x y z
N LEU A 1 -4.01 8.68 13.90
CA LEU A 1 -4.89 7.52 13.82
C LEU A 1 -5.51 7.44 12.43
N TYR A 2 -5.70 6.22 11.92
CA TYR A 2 -6.25 5.93 10.59
C TYR A 2 -7.43 4.97 10.74
N PRO A 3 -8.66 5.47 10.79
CA PRO A 3 -9.84 4.62 10.75
C PRO A 3 -9.92 3.86 9.42
N VAL A 4 -10.05 2.55 9.51
CA VAL A 4 -10.42 1.67 8.40
C VAL A 4 -11.79 1.10 8.72
N CYS A 5 -12.80 1.63 8.05
CA CYS A 5 -14.18 1.22 8.24
C CYS A 5 -14.44 -0.09 7.51
N TYR A 6 -15.32 -0.93 8.07
CA TYR A 6 -15.80 -2.14 7.44
C TYR A 6 -17.25 -2.43 7.87
N ILE A 7 -17.85 -3.41 7.24
CA ILE A 7 -19.20 -3.90 7.54
C ILE A 7 -19.07 -5.40 7.73
N SER A 8 -19.26 -5.87 8.97
CA SER A 8 -18.94 -7.24 9.39
C SER A 8 -19.73 -8.33 8.68
N ASP A 9 -20.93 -8.04 8.20
CA ASP A 9 -21.85 -8.96 7.56
C ASP A 9 -21.96 -8.75 6.03
N TYR A 10 -21.02 -8.01 5.42
CA TYR A 10 -21.09 -7.66 4.02
C TYR A 10 -19.86 -8.09 3.21
N GLY A 11 -20.07 -9.03 2.31
CA GLY A 11 -19.04 -9.50 1.37
C GLY A 11 -17.76 -9.99 2.04
N TYR A 12 -16.64 -9.47 1.56
CA TYR A 12 -15.30 -9.73 2.12
C TYR A 12 -14.76 -8.52 2.86
N CYS A 13 -15.63 -7.62 3.29
CA CYS A 13 -15.31 -6.32 3.85
C CYS A 13 -14.35 -6.42 5.04
N ASP A 14 -14.60 -7.34 5.96
CA ASP A 14 -13.78 -7.60 7.16
C ASP A 14 -12.34 -8.00 6.81
N ARG A 15 -12.17 -8.93 5.86
CA ARG A 15 -10.85 -9.44 5.46
C ARG A 15 -10.05 -8.41 4.65
N LEU A 16 -10.74 -7.69 3.76
CA LEU A 16 -10.12 -6.65 2.94
C LEU A 16 -9.68 -5.46 3.80
N SER A 17 -10.49 -5.06 4.77
CA SER A 17 -10.12 -4.02 5.74
C SER A 17 -8.94 -4.43 6.62
N GLN A 18 -8.86 -5.70 7.03
CA GLN A 18 -7.71 -6.23 7.77
C GLN A 18 -6.43 -6.17 6.93
N ALA A 19 -6.46 -6.48 5.64
CA ALA A 19 -5.31 -6.37 4.76
C ALA A 19 -4.81 -4.92 4.64
N ILE A 20 -5.72 -3.94 4.43
CA ILE A 20 -5.36 -2.52 4.44
C ILE A 20 -4.76 -2.11 5.80
N SER A 21 -5.39 -2.52 6.89
CA SER A 21 -4.95 -2.21 8.25
C SER A 21 -3.55 -2.76 8.54
N HIS A 22 -3.28 -3.99 8.09
CA HIS A 22 -1.95 -4.59 8.20
C HIS A 22 -0.90 -3.77 7.44
N GLY A 23 -1.20 -3.36 6.22
CA GLY A 23 -0.33 -2.49 5.44
C GLY A 23 -0.05 -1.14 6.11
N ILE A 24 -1.07 -0.48 6.66
CA ILE A 24 -0.91 0.78 7.40
C ILE A 24 0.00 0.58 8.62
N SER A 25 -0.20 -0.51 9.37
CA SER A 25 0.62 -0.84 10.55
C SER A 25 2.07 -1.11 10.20
N LYS A 26 2.37 -1.71 9.05
CA LYS A 26 3.74 -1.92 8.55
C LYS A 26 4.49 -0.61 8.33
N ALA A 27 3.79 0.48 8.05
CA ALA A 27 4.35 1.82 7.91
C ALA A 27 4.43 2.60 9.24
N ASP A 28 4.45 1.94 10.39
CA ASP A 28 4.48 2.53 11.74
C ASP A 28 3.34 3.54 11.98
N ALA A 29 2.20 3.35 11.33
CA ALA A 29 1.02 4.18 11.49
C ALA A 29 0.00 3.50 12.43
N GLN A 30 -0.61 4.29 13.31
CA GLN A 30 -1.68 3.79 14.18
C GLN A 30 -2.97 3.66 13.37
N VAL A 31 -3.52 2.47 13.31
CA VAL A 31 -4.75 2.14 12.59
C VAL A 31 -5.80 1.63 13.58
N GLN A 32 -7.06 1.90 13.28
CA GLN A 32 -8.21 1.35 14.01
C GLN A 32 -9.23 0.82 13.01
N LEU A 33 -9.60 -0.45 13.17
CA LEU A 33 -10.71 -1.06 12.45
C LEU A 33 -12.01 -0.64 13.12
N ILE A 34 -12.99 -0.18 12.32
CA ILE A 34 -14.29 0.28 12.80
C ILE A 34 -15.39 -0.49 12.06
N ASP A 35 -16.14 -1.29 12.79
CA ASP A 35 -17.34 -1.94 12.25
C ASP A 35 -18.51 -0.96 12.28
N LEU A 36 -18.98 -0.57 11.09
CA LEU A 36 -20.10 0.36 10.95
C LEU A 36 -21.44 -0.22 11.44
N ARG A 37 -21.55 -1.54 11.64
CA ARG A 37 -22.74 -2.17 12.21
C ARG A 37 -22.88 -1.99 13.71
N SER A 38 -21.75 -1.91 14.41
CA SER A 38 -21.71 -1.91 15.88
C SER A 38 -21.05 -0.68 16.50
N SER A 39 -20.66 0.31 15.68
CA SER A 39 -19.98 1.49 16.19
C SER A 39 -20.92 2.45 16.93
N ASP A 40 -20.47 2.94 18.07
CA ASP A 40 -21.16 4.03 18.77
C ASP A 40 -21.05 5.34 17.95
N PRO A 41 -22.16 6.08 17.73
CA PRO A 41 -22.15 7.29 16.90
C PRO A 41 -21.22 8.40 17.42
N GLN A 42 -21.05 8.55 18.73
CA GLN A 42 -20.18 9.56 19.32
C GLN A 42 -18.70 9.19 19.14
N GLU A 43 -18.38 7.92 19.38
CA GLU A 43 -17.04 7.38 19.14
C GLU A 43 -16.67 7.48 17.66
N LEU A 44 -17.56 7.08 16.75
CA LEU A 44 -17.38 7.18 15.31
C LEU A 44 -17.09 8.62 14.88
N THR A 45 -17.90 9.57 15.36
CA THR A 45 -17.71 10.99 15.07
C THR A 45 -16.35 11.51 15.51
N SER A 46 -15.92 11.17 16.72
CA SER A 46 -14.62 11.57 17.26
C SER A 46 -13.49 10.99 16.42
N LEU A 47 -13.48 9.68 16.21
CA LEU A 47 -12.43 8.97 15.45
C LEU A 47 -12.29 9.51 14.02
N ILE A 48 -13.41 9.68 13.31
CA ILE A 48 -13.39 10.20 11.93
C ILE A 48 -12.89 11.65 11.91
N SER A 49 -13.42 12.51 12.78
CA SER A 49 -13.10 13.94 12.77
C SER A 49 -11.65 14.24 13.18
N GLU A 50 -11.03 13.41 14.00
CA GLU A 50 -9.64 13.60 14.46
C GLU A 50 -8.63 12.91 13.57
N SER A 51 -9.07 12.08 12.63
CA SER A 51 -8.19 11.32 11.75
C SER A 51 -7.61 12.16 10.61
N LYS A 52 -6.46 11.74 10.09
CA LYS A 52 -5.84 12.34 8.90
C LYS A 52 -6.34 11.71 7.61
N ALA A 53 -6.73 10.45 7.68
CA ALA A 53 -7.30 9.71 6.56
C ALA A 53 -8.35 8.74 7.07
N VAL A 54 -9.33 8.44 6.23
CA VAL A 54 -10.40 7.49 6.48
C VAL A 54 -10.50 6.55 5.27
N VAL A 55 -10.56 5.25 5.53
CA VAL A 55 -10.79 4.23 4.51
C VAL A 55 -12.23 3.73 4.63
N ILE A 56 -12.97 3.79 3.53
CA ILE A 56 -14.43 3.59 3.49
C ILE A 56 -14.75 2.44 2.54
N PRO A 57 -15.50 1.41 2.97
CA PRO A 57 -15.97 0.33 2.11
C PRO A 57 -17.13 0.80 1.22
N THR A 58 -17.39 0.06 0.15
CA THR A 58 -18.72 0.04 -0.47
C THR A 58 -19.72 -0.69 0.45
N TRP A 59 -21.01 -0.48 0.23
CA TRP A 59 -22.09 -1.05 1.06
C TRP A 59 -23.28 -1.48 0.22
N PRO A 60 -24.19 -2.33 0.76
CA PRO A 60 -25.38 -2.74 0.06
C PRO A 60 -26.28 -1.56 -0.35
N VAL A 61 -26.80 -1.58 -1.57
CA VAL A 61 -27.73 -0.54 -2.06
C VAL A 61 -28.98 -0.48 -1.17
N ASP A 62 -29.48 -1.64 -0.76
CA ASP A 62 -30.65 -1.80 0.12
C ASP A 62 -30.22 -1.94 1.59
N SER A 63 -29.40 -1.00 2.09
CA SER A 63 -28.98 -0.97 3.49
C SER A 63 -30.20 -0.73 4.42
N ASP A 64 -30.19 -1.36 5.59
CA ASP A 64 -31.14 -1.08 6.67
C ASP A 64 -30.90 0.32 7.29
N ASN A 65 -31.79 0.71 8.19
CA ASN A 65 -31.74 2.03 8.79
C ASN A 65 -30.51 2.21 9.70
N GLU A 66 -30.09 1.17 10.40
CA GLU A 66 -28.93 1.21 11.32
C GLU A 66 -27.64 1.51 10.55
N LEU A 67 -27.39 0.80 9.47
CA LEU A 67 -26.22 1.06 8.62
C LEU A 67 -26.30 2.44 7.95
N LYS A 68 -27.49 2.87 7.52
CA LYS A 68 -27.70 4.22 6.95
C LYS A 68 -27.39 5.32 7.95
N GLU A 69 -27.76 5.16 9.23
CA GLU A 69 -27.44 6.11 10.30
C GLU A 69 -25.92 6.17 10.55
N SER A 70 -25.24 5.01 10.62
CA SER A 70 -23.80 4.95 10.79
C SER A 70 -23.06 5.60 9.62
N LEU A 71 -23.48 5.34 8.38
CA LEU A 71 -22.93 5.98 7.18
C LEU A 71 -23.20 7.50 7.20
N GLY A 72 -24.39 7.92 7.60
CA GLY A 72 -24.73 9.33 7.77
C GLY A 72 -23.81 10.02 8.78
N THR A 73 -23.58 9.39 9.92
CA THR A 73 -22.64 9.85 10.96
C THR A 73 -21.20 9.94 10.42
N LEU A 74 -20.74 8.92 9.73
CA LEU A 74 -19.41 8.89 9.11
C LEU A 74 -19.23 10.09 8.16
N PHE A 75 -20.16 10.28 7.21
CA PHE A 75 -20.06 11.37 6.23
C PHE A 75 -20.17 12.75 6.87
N ALA A 76 -21.02 12.91 7.88
CA ALA A 76 -21.15 14.17 8.63
C ALA A 76 -19.90 14.53 9.43
N ALA A 77 -19.12 13.52 9.88
CA ALA A 77 -17.91 13.70 10.66
C ALA A 77 -16.68 14.03 9.81
N LEU A 78 -16.72 13.82 8.47
CA LEU A 78 -15.59 14.12 7.58
C LEU A 78 -15.29 15.61 7.55
N LYS A 79 -14.02 15.96 7.73
CA LYS A 79 -13.54 17.34 7.65
C LYS A 79 -13.03 17.68 6.24
N PRO A 80 -13.22 18.91 5.75
CA PRO A 80 -12.70 19.32 4.45
C PRO A 80 -11.18 19.07 4.32
N LYS A 81 -10.75 18.63 3.15
CA LYS A 81 -9.34 18.33 2.82
C LYS A 81 -8.73 17.14 3.57
N GLN A 82 -9.54 16.34 4.24
CA GLN A 82 -9.12 15.07 4.83
C GLN A 82 -8.82 14.07 3.69
N PHE A 83 -7.93 13.15 3.92
CA PHE A 83 -7.70 12.07 2.96
C PHE A 83 -8.78 11.00 3.11
N THR A 84 -9.34 10.58 1.99
CA THR A 84 -10.29 9.46 1.95
C THR A 84 -9.86 8.44 0.92
N ALA A 85 -10.12 7.19 1.18
CA ALA A 85 -9.91 6.09 0.27
C ALA A 85 -11.15 5.20 0.24
N VAL A 86 -11.43 4.61 -0.90
CA VAL A 86 -12.60 3.76 -1.09
C VAL A 86 -12.15 2.38 -1.55
N TYR A 87 -12.77 1.34 -1.03
CA TYR A 87 -12.57 -0.02 -1.49
C TYR A 87 -13.90 -0.76 -1.68
N ASP A 88 -13.89 -1.65 -2.64
CA ASP A 88 -14.97 -2.56 -2.98
C ASP A 88 -15.02 -3.71 -1.96
N ALA A 89 -16.14 -3.89 -1.31
CA ALA A 89 -16.34 -4.97 -0.35
C ALA A 89 -16.64 -6.33 -1.03
N PHE A 90 -16.93 -6.32 -2.32
CA PHE A 90 -17.35 -7.51 -3.09
C PHE A 90 -18.52 -8.25 -2.44
N GLY A 91 -19.53 -7.48 -2.02
CA GLY A 91 -20.73 -8.02 -1.38
C GLY A 91 -21.95 -8.09 -2.32
N GLY A 92 -21.92 -7.40 -3.47
CA GLY A 92 -22.99 -7.33 -4.45
C GLY A 92 -22.50 -7.07 -5.87
N ASN A 93 -23.40 -7.17 -6.86
CA ASN A 93 -23.01 -7.08 -8.28
C ASN A 93 -22.82 -5.64 -8.79
N ASP A 94 -23.36 -4.63 -8.16
CA ASP A 94 -23.38 -3.25 -8.65
C ASP A 94 -23.00 -2.24 -7.55
N GLU A 95 -21.89 -2.49 -6.86
CA GLU A 95 -21.42 -1.59 -5.82
C GLU A 95 -20.96 -0.25 -6.42
N PRO A 96 -21.51 0.88 -5.94
CA PRO A 96 -21.31 2.19 -6.57
C PRO A 96 -19.98 2.85 -6.19
N ILE A 97 -18.88 2.12 -6.32
CA ILE A 97 -17.55 2.58 -5.90
C ILE A 97 -17.14 3.90 -6.57
N ASP A 98 -17.44 4.08 -7.85
CA ASP A 98 -17.13 5.31 -8.57
C ASP A 98 -17.99 6.48 -8.11
N SER A 99 -19.27 6.23 -7.89
CA SER A 99 -20.20 7.26 -7.39
C SER A 99 -19.77 7.73 -6.01
N LEU A 100 -19.35 6.81 -5.15
CA LEU A 100 -18.84 7.12 -3.82
C LEU A 100 -17.55 7.95 -3.88
N ALA A 101 -16.57 7.53 -4.69
CA ALA A 101 -15.32 8.25 -4.86
C ALA A 101 -15.55 9.67 -5.42
N ASN A 102 -16.45 9.82 -6.40
CA ASN A 102 -16.81 11.12 -6.97
C ASN A 102 -17.49 12.02 -5.92
N LYS A 103 -18.43 11.48 -5.15
CA LYS A 103 -19.10 12.24 -4.08
C LYS A 103 -18.13 12.72 -3.01
N LEU A 104 -17.17 11.90 -2.59
CA LEU A 104 -16.14 12.33 -1.65
C LEU A 104 -15.27 13.46 -2.22
N ARG A 105 -14.95 13.40 -3.51
CA ARG A 105 -14.22 14.45 -4.21
C ARG A 105 -15.02 15.76 -4.27
N GLU A 106 -16.33 15.68 -4.56
CA GLU A 106 -17.24 16.84 -4.53
C GLU A 106 -17.36 17.46 -3.13
N LEU A 107 -17.30 16.65 -2.07
CA LEU A 107 -17.24 17.12 -0.68
C LEU A 107 -15.88 17.73 -0.29
N GLY A 108 -14.95 17.88 -1.24
CA GLY A 108 -13.65 18.49 -1.01
C GLY A 108 -12.64 17.58 -0.31
N GLN A 109 -12.87 16.27 -0.30
CA GLN A 109 -11.93 15.31 0.25
C GLN A 109 -10.74 15.11 -0.69
N LYS A 110 -9.60 14.71 -0.13
CA LYS A 110 -8.41 14.33 -0.91
C LYS A 110 -8.39 12.83 -1.11
N GLU A 111 -8.31 12.39 -2.34
CA GLU A 111 -8.13 10.97 -2.64
C GLU A 111 -6.79 10.48 -2.10
N ALA A 112 -6.81 9.45 -1.25
CA ALA A 112 -5.61 8.87 -0.67
C ALA A 112 -4.96 7.85 -1.60
N PHE A 113 -5.77 7.02 -2.24
CA PHE A 113 -5.41 6.12 -3.34
C PHE A 113 -6.62 5.89 -4.25
N SER A 114 -6.36 5.47 -5.48
CA SER A 114 -7.45 5.15 -6.43
C SER A 114 -8.35 4.04 -5.88
N PRO A 115 -9.68 4.09 -6.15
CA PRO A 115 -10.61 3.11 -5.64
C PRO A 115 -10.16 1.66 -5.89
N LEU A 116 -10.04 0.88 -4.81
CA LEU A 116 -9.62 -0.52 -4.89
C LEU A 116 -10.82 -1.38 -5.29
N ARG A 117 -10.76 -1.95 -6.49
CA ARG A 117 -11.83 -2.77 -7.06
C ARG A 117 -11.53 -4.24 -6.92
N VAL A 118 -12.56 -5.01 -6.61
CA VAL A 118 -12.52 -6.46 -6.55
C VAL A 118 -13.40 -7.00 -7.67
N LYS A 119 -12.80 -7.71 -8.63
CA LYS A 119 -13.52 -8.23 -9.81
C LYS A 119 -14.05 -9.66 -9.62
N ASN A 120 -13.40 -10.42 -8.77
CA ASN A 120 -13.72 -11.82 -8.49
C ASN A 120 -13.59 -12.07 -6.99
N ILE A 121 -13.96 -13.24 -6.52
CA ILE A 121 -13.70 -13.66 -5.13
C ILE A 121 -12.26 -13.34 -4.77
N PRO A 122 -12.00 -12.58 -3.70
CA PRO A 122 -10.66 -12.17 -3.32
C PRO A 122 -9.73 -13.36 -3.12
N ASP A 123 -8.65 -13.37 -3.87
CA ASP A 123 -7.56 -14.32 -3.78
C ASP A 123 -6.36 -13.71 -3.01
N PRO A 124 -5.29 -14.45 -2.72
CA PRO A 124 -4.11 -13.91 -2.05
C PRO A 124 -3.50 -12.68 -2.73
N ILE A 125 -3.64 -12.55 -4.04
CA ILE A 125 -3.10 -11.42 -4.82
C ILE A 125 -3.91 -10.15 -4.55
N VAL A 126 -5.24 -10.27 -4.47
CA VAL A 126 -6.11 -9.16 -4.09
C VAL A 126 -5.77 -8.67 -2.68
N TYR A 127 -5.62 -9.58 -1.71
CA TYR A 127 -5.23 -9.20 -0.35
C TYR A 127 -3.88 -8.48 -0.30
N GLN A 128 -2.90 -8.92 -1.08
CA GLN A 128 -1.61 -8.23 -1.20
C GLN A 128 -1.74 -6.83 -1.79
N GLN A 129 -2.60 -6.64 -2.79
CA GLN A 129 -2.88 -5.33 -3.36
C GLN A 129 -3.46 -4.37 -2.31
N PHE A 130 -4.37 -4.86 -1.49
CA PHE A 130 -4.98 -4.10 -0.40
C PHE A 130 -3.96 -3.76 0.70
N GLU A 131 -3.08 -4.70 1.03
CA GLU A 131 -1.98 -4.47 1.98
C GLU A 131 -0.97 -3.44 1.43
N GLU A 132 -0.60 -3.52 0.16
CA GLU A 132 0.26 -2.54 -0.49
C GLU A 132 -0.36 -1.13 -0.45
N ALA A 133 -1.64 -0.99 -0.76
CA ALA A 133 -2.34 0.29 -0.70
C ALA A 133 -2.36 0.85 0.74
N GLY A 134 -2.55 -0.01 1.74
CA GLY A 134 -2.45 0.35 3.15
C GLY A 134 -1.05 0.84 3.53
N THR A 135 0.01 0.16 3.08
CA THR A 135 1.40 0.55 3.33
C THR A 135 1.71 1.91 2.69
N ASP A 136 1.30 2.12 1.44
CA ASP A 136 1.48 3.39 0.75
C ASP A 136 0.71 4.52 1.43
N LEU A 137 -0.52 4.26 1.92
CA LEU A 137 -1.30 5.22 2.69
C LEU A 137 -0.58 5.61 3.99
N GLY A 138 -0.10 4.64 4.75
CA GLY A 138 0.66 4.89 5.97
C GLY A 138 1.89 5.77 5.72
N GLN A 139 2.64 5.51 4.65
CA GLN A 139 3.79 6.31 4.24
C GLN A 139 3.44 7.71 3.74
N LEU A 140 2.32 7.86 3.00
CA LEU A 140 1.88 9.15 2.46
C LEU A 140 1.63 10.15 3.57
N ILE A 141 1.00 9.71 4.65
CA ILE A 141 0.48 10.60 5.69
C ILE A 141 1.44 10.69 6.87
N ASN A 142 2.21 9.66 7.16
CA ASN A 142 3.35 9.74 8.06
C ASN A 142 4.49 10.52 7.36
N LYS A 143 4.21 11.81 7.05
CA LYS A 143 5.27 12.73 6.65
C LYS A 143 6.33 12.70 7.75
N LYS A 144 7.41 11.96 7.48
CA LYS A 144 8.65 12.04 8.24
C LYS A 144 8.43 11.96 9.77
N LYS A 145 8.49 10.81 10.30
CA LYS A 145 9.84 10.62 10.89
C LYS A 145 10.80 10.62 9.67
N ASN A 146 11.49 11.76 9.44
CA ASN A 146 12.86 11.65 8.94
C ASN A 146 13.29 10.36 9.60
N ILE A 147 13.93 9.46 8.87
CA ILE A 147 14.85 8.55 9.51
C ILE A 147 15.68 9.52 10.31
N ALA A 148 15.19 9.87 11.51
CA ALA A 148 15.98 10.42 12.54
C ALA A 148 17.01 9.34 12.58
N SER A 149 18.15 9.65 11.96
CA SER A 149 19.29 8.76 11.87
C SER A 149 19.15 7.91 13.11
N MET A 150 18.89 6.60 12.96
CA MET A 150 18.89 5.76 14.14
C MET A 150 20.09 6.26 14.86
N LYS A 151 19.87 7.01 15.96
CA LYS A 151 20.98 7.42 16.82
C LYS A 151 21.44 6.10 17.32
N SER A 152 22.37 5.49 16.59
CA SER A 152 23.04 4.33 17.10
C SER A 152 23.65 4.80 18.41
N LEU A 153 23.59 3.94 19.37
CA LEU A 153 24.25 4.17 20.66
C LEU A 153 25.76 4.38 20.49
N ASP A 154 26.30 4.08 19.30
CA ASP A 154 27.71 4.27 18.92
C ASP A 154 27.84 4.94 17.54
N SER A 155 28.15 6.25 17.57
CA SER A 155 28.35 7.06 16.36
C SER A 155 29.55 6.59 15.50
N ASN A 156 30.48 5.83 16.07
CA ASN A 156 31.63 5.28 15.34
C ASN A 156 31.25 4.04 14.58
N LEU A 157 30.37 3.20 15.14
CA LEU A 157 29.83 2.02 14.48
C LEU A 157 28.99 2.42 13.26
N ASP A 158 28.13 3.44 13.36
CA ASP A 158 27.35 3.95 12.24
C ASP A 158 28.23 4.46 11.11
N LYS A 159 29.29 5.21 11.44
CA LYS A 159 30.25 5.69 10.45
C LYS A 159 31.03 4.53 9.79
N ALA A 160 31.36 3.50 10.55
CA ALA A 160 32.04 2.32 10.03
C ALA A 160 31.11 1.52 9.09
N LEU A 161 29.86 1.27 9.50
CA LEU A 161 28.85 0.58 8.68
C LEU A 161 28.48 1.38 7.43
N GLY A 162 28.39 2.70 7.52
CA GLY A 162 28.14 3.57 6.37
C GLY A 162 29.26 3.61 5.33
N ARG A 163 30.46 3.07 5.66
CA ARG A 163 31.56 2.88 4.71
C ARG A 163 31.54 1.54 3.99
N LEU A 164 30.66 0.61 4.41
CA LEU A 164 30.44 -0.61 3.66
C LEU A 164 29.73 -0.21 2.36
N SER A 165 30.48 -0.09 1.28
CA SER A 165 29.94 0.24 -0.03
C SER A 165 29.21 -0.95 -0.59
N GLY A 166 27.88 -0.86 -0.70
CA GLY A 166 27.06 -1.73 -1.51
C GLY A 166 26.76 -1.06 -2.85
N GLY A 167 26.53 -1.85 -3.89
CA GLY A 167 25.97 -1.33 -5.13
C GLY A 167 24.57 -0.74 -4.90
N LEU A 168 24.13 0.09 -5.82
CA LEU A 168 22.72 0.51 -5.88
C LEU A 168 22.00 -0.30 -6.97
N TYR A 169 20.89 -0.89 -6.62
CA TYR A 169 20.10 -1.76 -7.46
C TYR A 169 18.64 -1.33 -7.44
N VAL A 170 17.87 -1.72 -8.45
CA VAL A 170 16.41 -1.68 -8.36
C VAL A 170 15.91 -3.12 -8.28
N VAL A 171 15.29 -3.45 -7.15
CA VAL A 171 14.64 -4.74 -6.96
C VAL A 171 13.20 -4.62 -7.41
N THR A 172 12.75 -5.57 -8.22
CA THR A 172 11.38 -5.65 -8.72
C THR A 172 10.78 -7.00 -8.37
N ALA A 173 9.50 -7.01 -8.07
CA ALA A 173 8.73 -8.23 -7.84
C ALA A 173 7.35 -8.10 -8.49
N SER A 174 6.81 -9.22 -8.97
CA SER A 174 5.49 -9.28 -9.56
C SER A 174 4.76 -10.55 -9.15
N GLN A 175 3.43 -10.49 -9.18
CA GLN A 175 2.55 -11.64 -8.94
C GLN A 175 1.29 -11.53 -9.80
N GLY A 176 0.65 -12.68 -10.03
CA GLY A 176 -0.58 -12.78 -10.80
C GLY A 176 -0.36 -12.83 -12.31
N GLU A 177 -1.46 -13.01 -13.03
CA GLU A 177 -1.49 -13.08 -14.49
C GLU A 177 -2.66 -12.28 -15.04
N GLY A 178 -2.54 -11.81 -16.28
CA GLY A 178 -3.61 -11.09 -16.96
C GLY A 178 -4.12 -9.89 -16.16
N SER A 179 -5.41 -9.86 -15.85
CA SER A 179 -6.04 -8.74 -15.11
C SER A 179 -5.66 -8.67 -13.62
N THR A 180 -5.10 -9.75 -13.07
CA THR A 180 -4.63 -9.83 -11.69
C THR A 180 -3.15 -9.51 -11.54
N PHE A 181 -2.44 -9.29 -12.65
CA PHE A 181 -1.03 -8.98 -12.64
C PHE A 181 -0.75 -7.69 -11.85
N ARG A 182 0.14 -7.79 -10.88
CA ARG A 182 0.60 -6.69 -10.03
C ARG A 182 2.10 -6.74 -9.91
N GLN A 183 2.70 -5.57 -9.78
CA GLN A 183 4.15 -5.42 -9.72
C GLN A 183 4.54 -4.28 -8.80
N SER A 184 5.70 -4.41 -8.16
CA SER A 184 6.27 -3.40 -7.29
C SER A 184 7.78 -3.30 -7.47
N ALA A 185 8.35 -2.19 -7.04
CA ALA A 185 9.78 -1.94 -7.14
C ALA A 185 10.30 -1.10 -5.96
N MET A 186 11.58 -1.28 -5.63
CA MET A 186 12.29 -0.42 -4.69
C MET A 186 13.76 -0.28 -5.08
N VAL A 187 14.38 0.83 -4.67
CA VAL A 187 15.83 0.95 -4.68
C VAL A 187 16.40 0.21 -3.47
N ALA A 188 17.39 -0.65 -3.70
CA ALA A 188 18.09 -1.42 -2.68
C ALA A 188 19.59 -1.16 -2.74
N SER A 189 20.20 -0.94 -1.59
CA SER A 189 21.67 -0.81 -1.44
C SER A 189 22.29 -2.00 -0.70
N TRP A 190 21.50 -2.70 0.09
CA TRP A 190 21.97 -3.86 0.86
C TRP A 190 21.62 -5.15 0.10
N VAL A 191 22.39 -5.40 -0.93
CA VAL A 191 22.34 -6.62 -1.75
C VAL A 191 23.74 -7.23 -1.73
N SER A 192 23.85 -8.47 -1.31
CA SER A 192 25.13 -9.18 -1.26
C SER A 192 25.00 -10.64 -1.65
N GLN A 193 26.10 -11.23 -2.07
CA GLN A 193 26.16 -12.66 -2.30
C GLN A 193 26.07 -13.42 -0.97
N ALA A 194 25.15 -14.37 -0.89
CA ALA A 194 24.95 -15.20 0.29
C ALA A 194 25.65 -16.55 0.18
N SER A 195 25.73 -17.12 -1.03
CA SER A 195 26.29 -18.45 -1.30
C SER A 195 26.77 -18.55 -2.72
N PHE A 196 27.79 -19.39 -2.94
CA PHE A 196 28.32 -19.74 -4.26
C PHE A 196 27.70 -21.04 -4.81
N SER A 197 27.38 -21.98 -3.93
CA SER A 197 26.82 -23.27 -4.32
C SER A 197 25.82 -23.78 -3.27
N PRO A 198 24.51 -23.80 -3.56
CA PRO A 198 23.90 -23.16 -4.72
C PRO A 198 24.09 -21.65 -4.71
N PRO A 199 24.09 -20.97 -5.88
CA PRO A 199 24.16 -19.51 -5.91
C PRO A 199 23.03 -18.87 -5.13
N GLY A 200 23.35 -17.91 -4.28
CA GLY A 200 22.37 -17.22 -3.45
C GLY A 200 22.73 -15.76 -3.22
N ILE A 201 21.72 -14.93 -3.06
CA ILE A 201 21.85 -13.51 -2.70
C ILE A 201 20.99 -13.18 -1.48
N THR A 202 21.44 -12.18 -0.71
CA THR A 202 20.64 -11.55 0.32
C THR A 202 20.23 -10.16 -0.12
N VAL A 203 19.00 -9.79 0.18
CA VAL A 203 18.45 -8.44 -0.05
C VAL A 203 17.78 -7.99 1.23
N ALA A 204 18.19 -6.84 1.77
CA ALA A 204 17.48 -6.24 2.89
C ALA A 204 16.28 -5.44 2.39
N VAL A 205 15.09 -5.81 2.84
CA VAL A 205 13.83 -5.13 2.54
C VAL A 205 13.23 -4.59 3.82
N ALA A 206 13.02 -3.27 3.87
CA ALA A 206 12.36 -2.67 5.02
C ALA A 206 10.87 -3.04 5.04
N LYS A 207 10.33 -3.31 6.23
CA LYS A 207 8.94 -3.75 6.42
C LYS A 207 7.89 -2.74 5.93
N ASP A 208 8.26 -1.45 5.91
CA ASP A 208 7.42 -0.36 5.42
C ASP A 208 7.48 -0.15 3.90
N ARG A 209 8.12 -1.04 3.16
CA ARG A 209 8.16 -1.00 1.70
C ARG A 209 7.04 -1.84 1.10
N ALA A 210 6.30 -1.24 0.17
CA ALA A 210 5.19 -1.93 -0.51
C ALA A 210 5.62 -3.23 -1.19
N ILE A 211 6.85 -3.31 -1.72
CA ILE A 211 7.37 -4.54 -2.35
C ILE A 211 7.51 -5.71 -1.37
N GLU A 212 7.58 -5.46 -0.07
CA GLU A 212 7.77 -6.52 0.93
C GLU A 212 6.64 -7.57 0.87
N SER A 213 5.40 -7.16 0.62
CA SER A 213 4.27 -8.07 0.47
C SER A 213 4.38 -9.03 -0.73
N TYR A 214 5.23 -8.71 -1.71
CA TYR A 214 5.50 -9.57 -2.88
C TYR A 214 6.70 -10.51 -2.66
N MET A 215 7.55 -10.24 -1.66
CA MET A 215 8.77 -11.01 -1.40
C MET A 215 8.51 -12.14 -0.40
N GLN A 216 7.75 -13.13 -0.85
CA GLN A 216 7.36 -14.29 -0.05
C GLN A 216 8.18 -15.53 -0.41
N VAL A 217 8.23 -16.49 0.52
CA VAL A 217 8.89 -17.78 0.28
C VAL A 217 8.30 -18.48 -0.94
N GLY A 218 9.16 -18.91 -1.85
CA GLY A 218 8.75 -19.57 -3.09
C GLY A 218 8.37 -18.63 -4.23
N LYS A 219 8.40 -17.31 -4.01
CA LYS A 219 8.18 -16.32 -5.07
C LYS A 219 9.48 -15.76 -5.59
N GLY A 220 9.53 -15.50 -6.90
CA GLY A 220 10.68 -14.89 -7.55
C GLY A 220 10.73 -13.37 -7.38
N PHE A 221 11.90 -12.79 -7.50
CA PHE A 221 12.14 -11.36 -7.65
C PHE A 221 13.32 -11.13 -8.59
N VAL A 222 13.45 -9.90 -9.10
CA VAL A 222 14.54 -9.53 -10.00
C VAL A 222 15.40 -8.44 -9.37
N VAL A 223 16.71 -8.60 -9.42
CA VAL A 223 17.68 -7.55 -9.08
C VAL A 223 18.18 -6.92 -10.38
N ASN A 224 17.75 -5.71 -10.65
CA ASN A 224 18.18 -4.96 -11.83
C ASN A 224 19.47 -4.22 -11.53
N ILE A 225 20.54 -4.55 -12.26
CA ILE A 225 21.82 -3.86 -12.25
C ILE A 225 21.74 -2.77 -13.31
N LEU A 226 21.82 -1.51 -12.89
CA LEU A 226 21.65 -0.37 -13.80
C LEU A 226 22.96 0.02 -14.47
N ARG A 227 22.88 0.43 -15.72
CA ARG A 227 24.01 0.93 -16.48
C ARG A 227 24.38 2.35 -16.07
N GLU A 228 25.63 2.72 -16.27
CA GLU A 228 26.20 4.02 -15.89
C GLU A 228 25.49 5.20 -16.59
N ASP A 229 25.01 5.00 -17.80
CA ASP A 229 24.34 6.04 -18.60
C ASP A 229 22.87 6.28 -18.21
N ASN A 230 22.23 5.35 -17.50
CA ASN A 230 20.79 5.37 -17.20
C ASN A 230 20.46 5.38 -15.69
N TYR A 231 21.41 5.02 -14.82
CA TYR A 231 21.11 4.78 -13.41
C TYR A 231 20.47 5.98 -12.70
N GLN A 232 20.85 7.22 -13.02
CA GLN A 232 20.35 8.41 -12.33
C GLN A 232 18.86 8.62 -12.55
N LYS A 233 18.38 8.40 -13.78
CA LYS A 233 16.96 8.52 -14.12
C LYS A 233 16.16 7.48 -13.36
N MET A 234 16.62 6.22 -13.36
CA MET A 234 15.95 5.10 -12.71
C MET A 234 15.92 5.27 -11.19
N PHE A 235 17.03 5.66 -10.57
CA PHE A 235 17.05 5.91 -9.14
C PHE A 235 16.13 7.06 -8.73
N ARG A 236 16.17 8.19 -9.44
CA ARG A 236 15.26 9.31 -9.16
C ARG A 236 13.80 8.89 -9.27
N HIS A 237 13.49 8.03 -10.23
CA HIS A 237 12.14 7.51 -10.42
C HIS A 237 11.69 6.65 -9.22
N PHE A 238 12.47 5.65 -8.83
CA PHE A 238 12.10 4.71 -7.76
C PHE A 238 12.41 5.19 -6.33
N LEU A 239 13.17 6.27 -6.16
CA LEU A 239 13.35 6.94 -4.87
C LEU A 239 12.19 7.90 -4.52
N LYS A 240 11.43 8.36 -5.52
CA LYS A 240 10.26 9.21 -5.26
C LYS A 240 9.18 8.40 -4.53
N ARG A 241 8.38 9.09 -3.73
CA ARG A 241 7.17 8.47 -3.18
C ARG A 241 6.11 8.38 -4.27
N PHE A 242 5.55 7.21 -4.43
CA PHE A 242 4.39 7.01 -5.28
C PHE A 242 3.12 7.27 -4.49
N ALA A 243 2.09 7.75 -5.16
CA ALA A 243 0.76 7.78 -4.58
C ALA A 243 0.26 6.33 -4.40
N PRO A 244 -0.52 6.04 -3.37
CA PRO A 244 -1.12 4.73 -3.18
C PRO A 244 -1.89 4.29 -4.43
N GLY A 245 -1.64 3.06 -4.90
CA GLY A 245 -2.23 2.52 -6.12
C GLY A 245 -1.70 3.07 -7.45
N ALA A 246 -0.69 3.94 -7.44
CA ALA A 246 -0.07 4.43 -8.66
C ALA A 246 0.74 3.32 -9.36
N ASP A 247 0.70 3.32 -10.69
CA ASP A 247 1.60 2.47 -11.46
C ASP A 247 3.05 2.96 -11.30
N ARG A 248 3.86 2.18 -10.61
CA ARG A 248 5.27 2.49 -10.33
C ARG A 248 6.15 2.39 -11.56
N PHE A 249 5.65 1.74 -12.62
CA PHE A 249 6.37 1.51 -13.87
C PHE A 249 5.89 2.42 -15.00
N ALA A 250 4.95 3.31 -14.75
CA ALA A 250 4.61 4.37 -15.69
C ALA A 250 5.88 5.16 -16.06
N ASP A 251 6.10 5.41 -17.33
CA ASP A 251 7.28 6.09 -17.89
C ASP A 251 8.62 5.34 -17.73
N VAL A 252 8.59 4.05 -17.39
CA VAL A 252 9.77 3.19 -17.31
C VAL A 252 9.72 2.16 -18.44
N ASP A 253 10.80 2.08 -19.22
CA ASP A 253 10.93 1.08 -20.28
C ASP A 253 11.29 -0.27 -19.67
N VAL A 254 10.33 -1.17 -19.60
CA VAL A 254 10.49 -2.52 -19.07
C VAL A 254 10.43 -3.54 -20.20
N ILE A 255 11.24 -4.59 -20.08
CA ILE A 255 11.14 -5.75 -20.94
C ILE A 255 10.10 -6.68 -20.32
N SER A 256 8.89 -6.73 -20.91
CA SER A 256 7.86 -7.64 -20.44
C SER A 256 8.22 -9.08 -20.73
N ASN A 257 7.94 -10.00 -19.79
CA ASN A 257 7.95 -11.48 -19.94
C ASN A 257 9.30 -12.19 -20.04
N ILE A 258 10.42 -11.62 -19.55
CA ILE A 258 11.71 -12.30 -19.62
C ILE A 258 12.09 -13.05 -18.33
N ALA A 259 11.60 -12.63 -17.18
CA ALA A 259 11.94 -13.26 -15.92
C ALA A 259 10.71 -13.58 -15.07
N GLU A 260 10.67 -14.80 -14.53
CA GLU A 260 9.76 -15.13 -13.43
C GLU A 260 10.17 -14.30 -12.21
N GLY A 261 9.28 -13.48 -11.71
CA GLY A 261 9.47 -12.75 -10.45
C GLY A 261 9.38 -11.25 -10.53
N GLY A 262 9.54 -10.61 -11.69
CA GLY A 262 9.38 -9.16 -11.78
C GLY A 262 9.86 -8.51 -13.07
N PRO A 263 9.54 -7.22 -13.26
CA PRO A 263 10.00 -6.47 -14.43
C PRO A 263 11.52 -6.37 -14.54
N VAL A 264 12.03 -6.54 -15.76
CA VAL A 264 13.41 -6.29 -16.14
C VAL A 264 13.47 -5.00 -16.93
N PHE A 265 14.39 -4.11 -16.62
CA PHE A 265 14.54 -2.85 -17.35
C PHE A 265 15.29 -3.04 -18.66
N ARG A 266 14.84 -2.33 -19.68
CA ARG A 266 15.59 -2.24 -20.92
C ARG A 266 16.81 -1.35 -20.68
N SER A 267 17.99 -1.91 -20.91
CA SER A 267 19.29 -1.23 -20.78
C SER A 267 19.60 -0.40 -22.02
#